data_5a4d778b1de83342b661b14a59142572
#
_entry.id   5a4d778b1de83342b661b14a59142572
#
_cell.length_a   1.000
_cell.length_b   1.000
_cell.length_c   1.000
_cell.angle_alpha   90.00
_cell.angle_beta   90.00
_cell.angle_gamma   90.00
#
_symmetry.space_group_name_H-M   'P 1'
#
loop_
_entity.id
_entity.type
_entity.pdbx_description
1 polymer ?
#
loop_
_entity_poly.entity_id
_entity_poly.type
_entity_poly.pdbx_seq_one_letter_code
_entity_poly.pdbx_strand_id
1 'polypeptide(L)'
;MSSILTNNSAMVALQTLKSINKNLAMTQSEISTGKSVANAKDNSAIWAISKVMESDVKGFQAVSESLSLGESTVAVARNASETVTDLLTEMKGRIVAAQEENVDRDAIQEDIVALRDQISSVVGAAQFNGLNLLDGSSTDALNILSSLDRSSDGSVSARQIVVDRENLAVTGNVSSQSLGITAAADQATANDYIQAGGDDTNFALGTDYDRDDPATATSTIADGGTLDFTFTQVAEGLSYSITIDDLNINTADGSSTLGIRTFEYVATADDSVNDVARQLGNQVQSFFDAATASGEGYSVTFDPASTGDNNVFRITNATGGGTDNILVFTEVSEGGTPGASGANGLAAVQTIDVTTDSGATNALGAIDDLIQTSIDAAASFGSAQTQIETQSDFIGKLSDSLKSGIGSLVDADMEEVSARLQALQTQQQLGVQSLSIANQAPQTILSLFR
;
A
#
# COMPACT_ATOMS: atom_id res chain seq x y z
N MET A 1 65.76 -52.86 24.98
CA MET A 1 65.46 -54.32 24.87
C MET A 1 64.24 -54.43 23.97
N SER A 2 64.41 -55.07 22.82
CA SER A 2 63.32 -55.33 21.89
C SER A 2 62.64 -56.64 22.29
N SER A 3 61.38 -56.57 22.78
CA SER A 3 60.58 -57.75 23.07
C SER A 3 60.17 -58.42 21.74
N ILE A 4 60.35 -59.72 21.62
CA ILE A 4 59.92 -60.51 20.45
C ILE A 4 58.39 -60.63 20.41
N LEU A 5 57.72 -60.52 21.58
CA LEU A 5 56.28 -60.62 21.73
C LEU A 5 55.54 -59.28 21.44
N THR A 6 56.20 -58.13 21.58
CA THR A 6 55.66 -56.82 21.34
C THR A 6 56.61 -56.00 20.45
N ASN A 7 56.20 -55.80 19.20
CA ASN A 7 56.95 -54.94 18.26
C ASN A 7 56.53 -53.48 18.39
N ASN A 8 57.19 -52.72 19.28
CA ASN A 8 56.90 -51.31 19.52
C ASN A 8 57.11 -50.44 18.27
N SER A 9 58.11 -50.79 17.43
CA SER A 9 58.36 -50.06 16.19
C SER A 9 57.20 -50.17 15.18
N ALA A 10 56.66 -51.40 15.04
CA ALA A 10 55.51 -51.67 14.20
C ALA A 10 54.25 -51.01 14.75
N MET A 11 54.04 -50.93 16.07
CA MET A 11 52.91 -50.26 16.71
C MET A 11 52.99 -48.77 16.48
N VAL A 12 54.13 -48.11 16.63
CA VAL A 12 54.35 -46.72 16.35
C VAL A 12 54.07 -46.36 14.83
N ALA A 13 54.66 -47.23 13.94
CA ALA A 13 54.46 -47.12 12.51
C ALA A 13 52.95 -47.23 12.12
N LEU A 14 52.22 -48.16 12.73
CA LEU A 14 50.78 -48.35 12.52
C LEU A 14 49.96 -47.19 13.05
N GLN A 15 50.32 -46.65 14.22
CA GLN A 15 49.66 -45.48 14.78
C GLN A 15 49.87 -44.24 13.90
N THR A 16 51.09 -44.02 13.40
CA THR A 16 51.41 -42.95 12.46
C THR A 16 50.62 -43.09 11.15
N LEU A 17 50.59 -44.32 10.59
CA LEU A 17 49.83 -44.60 9.36
C LEU A 17 48.34 -44.40 9.55
N LYS A 18 47.76 -44.75 10.70
CA LYS A 18 46.36 -44.44 11.03
C LYS A 18 46.09 -42.95 11.08
N SER A 19 47.02 -42.17 11.66
CA SER A 19 46.91 -40.72 11.70
C SER A 19 46.98 -40.09 10.30
N ILE A 20 47.91 -40.54 9.45
CA ILE A 20 48.06 -40.09 8.06
C ILE A 20 46.77 -40.42 7.26
N ASN A 21 46.25 -41.65 7.38
CA ASN A 21 45.02 -42.04 6.67
C ASN A 21 43.80 -41.21 7.13
N LYS A 22 43.70 -40.89 8.43
CA LYS A 22 42.64 -40.00 8.95
C LYS A 22 42.75 -38.59 8.37
N ASN A 23 43.97 -38.03 8.36
CA ASN A 23 44.19 -36.71 7.79
C ASN A 23 43.95 -36.67 6.28
N LEU A 24 44.35 -37.71 5.57
CA LEU A 24 44.11 -37.90 4.14
C LEU A 24 42.61 -37.91 3.83
N ALA A 25 41.80 -38.64 4.59
CA ALA A 25 40.37 -38.71 4.44
C ALA A 25 39.70 -37.32 4.73
N MET A 26 40.19 -36.58 5.73
CA MET A 26 39.72 -35.21 6.01
C MET A 26 40.06 -34.29 4.87
N THR A 27 41.31 -34.26 4.39
CA THR A 27 41.74 -33.40 3.28
C THR A 27 41.03 -33.75 1.98
N GLN A 28 40.72 -35.04 1.71
CA GLN A 28 39.88 -35.41 0.57
C GLN A 28 38.45 -34.91 0.69
N SER A 29 37.88 -34.92 1.91
CA SER A 29 36.56 -34.33 2.18
C SER A 29 36.56 -32.82 1.97
N GLU A 30 37.59 -32.11 2.44
CA GLU A 30 37.76 -30.66 2.23
C GLU A 30 37.84 -30.31 0.74
N ILE A 31 38.58 -31.08 -0.07
CA ILE A 31 38.65 -30.91 -1.52
C ILE A 31 37.31 -31.20 -2.20
N SER A 32 36.61 -32.25 -1.77
CA SER A 32 35.33 -32.64 -2.37
C SER A 32 34.22 -31.65 -2.08
N THR A 33 34.23 -31.06 -0.88
CA THR A 33 33.17 -30.09 -0.46
C THR A 33 33.53 -28.62 -0.72
N GLY A 34 34.82 -28.32 -0.96
CA GLY A 34 35.34 -26.97 -1.00
C GLY A 34 35.32 -26.26 0.36
N LYS A 35 35.07 -26.97 1.45
CA LYS A 35 34.89 -26.43 2.80
C LYS A 35 35.87 -27.03 3.80
N SER A 36 36.48 -26.16 4.61
CA SER A 36 37.28 -26.55 5.78
C SER A 36 36.41 -27.05 6.93
N VAL A 37 35.18 -26.53 7.04
CA VAL A 37 34.17 -26.96 8.01
C VAL A 37 32.88 -27.32 7.25
N ALA A 38 32.75 -28.58 6.86
CA ALA A 38 31.60 -29.09 6.12
C ALA A 38 30.45 -29.54 7.03
N ASN A 39 30.78 -30.03 8.22
CA ASN A 39 29.80 -30.56 9.17
C ASN A 39 30.17 -30.24 10.63
N ALA A 40 29.21 -30.45 11.55
CA ALA A 40 29.39 -30.15 12.98
C ALA A 40 30.52 -30.92 13.66
N LYS A 41 30.98 -32.05 13.07
CA LYS A 41 32.08 -32.84 13.60
C LYS A 41 33.44 -32.20 13.36
N ASP A 42 33.57 -31.39 12.30
CA ASP A 42 34.81 -30.73 11.95
C ASP A 42 35.10 -29.59 12.93
N ASN A 43 34.11 -28.71 13.14
CA ASN A 43 34.13 -27.66 14.17
C ASN A 43 32.68 -27.25 14.50
N SER A 44 32.19 -27.68 15.65
CA SER A 44 30.80 -27.47 16.05
C SER A 44 30.45 -26.00 16.24
N ALA A 45 31.39 -25.16 16.73
CA ALA A 45 31.16 -23.75 16.97
C ALA A 45 31.06 -22.95 15.66
N ILE A 46 32.04 -23.11 14.77
CA ILE A 46 32.05 -22.44 13.46
C ILE A 46 30.87 -22.90 12.61
N TRP A 47 30.60 -24.21 12.60
CA TRP A 47 29.46 -24.78 11.88
C TRP A 47 28.13 -24.21 12.36
N ALA A 48 27.93 -24.08 13.69
CA ALA A 48 26.71 -23.52 14.22
C ALA A 48 26.53 -22.03 13.81
N ILE A 49 27.60 -21.23 13.91
CA ILE A 49 27.60 -19.84 13.50
C ILE A 49 27.29 -19.72 11.98
N SER A 50 27.99 -20.52 11.15
CA SER A 50 27.78 -20.47 9.70
C SER A 50 26.34 -20.85 9.32
N LYS A 51 25.73 -21.84 10.03
CA LYS A 51 24.34 -22.22 9.77
C LYS A 51 23.33 -21.16 10.16
N VAL A 52 23.57 -20.40 11.22
CA VAL A 52 22.76 -19.24 11.57
C VAL A 52 22.89 -18.18 10.49
N MET A 53 24.11 -17.84 10.06
CA MET A 53 24.35 -16.86 8.99
C MET A 53 23.75 -17.32 7.65
N GLU A 54 23.86 -18.60 7.28
CA GLU A 54 23.21 -19.16 6.09
C GLU A 54 21.65 -19.02 6.17
N SER A 55 21.07 -19.20 7.36
CA SER A 55 19.65 -18.98 7.59
C SER A 55 19.27 -17.50 7.41
N ASP A 56 20.10 -16.60 7.93
CA ASP A 56 19.87 -15.17 7.79
C ASP A 56 19.98 -14.72 6.32
N VAL A 57 20.96 -15.25 5.56
CA VAL A 57 21.07 -15.00 4.10
C VAL A 57 19.81 -15.45 3.34
N LYS A 58 19.24 -16.61 3.69
CA LYS A 58 17.99 -17.08 3.09
C LYS A 58 16.81 -16.17 3.46
N GLY A 59 16.77 -15.68 4.70
CA GLY A 59 15.79 -14.70 5.15
C GLY A 59 15.89 -13.41 4.33
N PHE A 60 17.10 -12.90 4.13
CA PHE A 60 17.33 -11.69 3.33
C PHE A 60 17.01 -11.87 1.84
N GLN A 61 17.16 -13.07 1.30
CA GLN A 61 16.70 -13.37 -0.06
C GLN A 61 15.17 -13.22 -0.17
N ALA A 62 14.41 -13.78 0.80
CA ALA A 62 12.96 -13.61 0.83
C ALA A 62 12.54 -12.15 1.03
N VAL A 63 13.29 -11.36 1.83
CA VAL A 63 13.09 -9.92 1.95
C VAL A 63 13.33 -9.21 0.62
N SER A 64 14.41 -9.54 -0.09
CA SER A 64 14.72 -8.97 -1.40
C SER A 64 13.65 -9.27 -2.44
N GLU A 65 13.08 -10.48 -2.43
CA GLU A 65 11.94 -10.85 -3.30
C GLU A 65 10.68 -10.03 -2.94
N SER A 66 10.40 -9.85 -1.64
CA SER A 66 9.28 -9.02 -1.18
C SER A 66 9.44 -7.55 -1.57
N LEU A 67 10.65 -7.00 -1.42
CA LEU A 67 10.95 -5.62 -1.83
C LEU A 67 10.80 -5.43 -3.34
N SER A 68 11.27 -6.37 -4.16
CA SER A 68 11.13 -6.30 -5.62
C SER A 68 9.66 -6.38 -6.08
N LEU A 69 8.85 -7.22 -5.40
CA LEU A 69 7.41 -7.29 -5.65
C LEU A 69 6.72 -5.98 -5.26
N GLY A 70 7.06 -5.43 -4.08
CA GLY A 70 6.54 -4.16 -3.59
C GLY A 70 6.93 -2.99 -4.49
N GLU A 71 8.19 -2.92 -4.92
CA GLU A 71 8.69 -1.93 -5.85
C GLU A 71 7.90 -1.93 -7.16
N SER A 72 7.66 -3.11 -7.73
CA SER A 72 6.89 -3.26 -8.97
C SER A 72 5.44 -2.78 -8.78
N THR A 73 4.82 -3.08 -7.64
CA THR A 73 3.45 -2.65 -7.32
C THR A 73 3.36 -1.14 -7.19
N VAL A 74 4.29 -0.53 -6.44
CA VAL A 74 4.34 0.92 -6.23
C VAL A 74 4.69 1.67 -7.52
N ALA A 75 5.59 1.12 -8.35
CA ALA A 75 5.94 1.72 -9.64
C ALA A 75 4.74 1.78 -10.60
N VAL A 76 3.87 0.75 -10.61
CA VAL A 76 2.63 0.78 -11.41
C VAL A 76 1.70 1.88 -10.91
N ALA A 77 1.50 2.01 -9.59
CA ALA A 77 0.66 3.05 -9.02
C ALA A 77 1.20 4.46 -9.31
N ARG A 78 2.51 4.68 -9.13
CA ARG A 78 3.18 5.95 -9.43
C ARG A 78 3.01 6.34 -10.90
N ASN A 79 3.31 5.43 -11.83
CA ASN A 79 3.20 5.70 -13.26
C ASN A 79 1.75 6.01 -13.68
N ALA A 80 0.78 5.34 -13.06
CA ALA A 80 -0.63 5.62 -13.31
C ALA A 80 -1.02 6.99 -12.75
N SER A 81 -0.58 7.36 -11.54
CA SER A 81 -0.83 8.69 -10.96
C SER A 81 -0.21 9.81 -11.79
N GLU A 82 1.01 9.64 -12.31
CA GLU A 82 1.65 10.58 -13.24
C GLU A 82 0.81 10.73 -14.53
N THR A 83 0.33 9.62 -15.10
CA THR A 83 -0.53 9.64 -16.29
C THR A 83 -1.87 10.33 -16.03
N VAL A 84 -2.48 10.11 -14.85
CA VAL A 84 -3.70 10.80 -14.44
C VAL A 84 -3.45 12.30 -14.30
N THR A 85 -2.31 12.72 -13.74
CA THR A 85 -1.92 14.13 -13.63
C THR A 85 -1.82 14.79 -15.01
N ASP A 86 -1.24 14.10 -16.00
CA ASP A 86 -1.14 14.58 -17.38
C ASP A 86 -2.54 14.74 -18.00
N LEU A 87 -3.43 13.78 -17.83
CA LEU A 87 -4.79 13.81 -18.33
C LEU A 87 -5.63 14.94 -17.69
N LEU A 88 -5.49 15.15 -16.38
CA LEU A 88 -6.14 16.25 -15.67
C LEU A 88 -5.61 17.62 -16.16
N THR A 89 -4.31 17.70 -16.44
CA THR A 89 -3.71 18.92 -17.01
C THR A 89 -4.23 19.20 -18.42
N GLU A 90 -4.43 18.17 -19.24
CA GLU A 90 -5.08 18.32 -20.55
C GLU A 90 -6.53 18.75 -20.39
N MET A 91 -7.28 18.15 -19.45
CA MET A 91 -8.64 18.54 -19.11
C MET A 91 -8.72 20.02 -18.69
N LYS A 92 -7.79 20.49 -17.85
CA LYS A 92 -7.69 21.92 -17.50
C LYS A 92 -7.53 22.80 -18.73
N GLY A 93 -6.73 22.38 -19.71
CA GLY A 93 -6.61 23.10 -20.99
C GLY A 93 -7.94 23.22 -21.72
N ARG A 94 -8.78 22.16 -21.72
CA ARG A 94 -10.13 22.19 -22.31
C ARG A 94 -11.08 23.11 -21.54
N ILE A 95 -11.03 23.06 -20.20
CA ILE A 95 -11.84 23.94 -19.34
C ILE A 95 -11.50 25.42 -19.58
N VAL A 96 -10.21 25.75 -19.69
CA VAL A 96 -9.78 27.12 -20.02
C VAL A 96 -10.28 27.54 -21.40
N ALA A 97 -10.23 26.67 -22.40
CA ALA A 97 -10.76 26.94 -23.73
C ALA A 97 -12.27 27.16 -23.70
N ALA A 98 -13.01 26.51 -22.83
CA ALA A 98 -14.46 26.69 -22.68
C ALA A 98 -14.87 28.03 -22.08
N GLN A 99 -13.93 28.81 -21.51
CA GLN A 99 -14.21 30.15 -21.00
C GLN A 99 -14.33 31.26 -22.10
N GLU A 100 -13.88 30.93 -23.31
CA GLU A 100 -14.01 31.83 -24.43
C GLU A 100 -15.47 31.96 -24.87
N GLU A 101 -15.92 33.22 -25.25
CA GLU A 101 -17.30 33.49 -25.61
C GLU A 101 -17.74 32.83 -26.95
N ASN A 102 -16.79 32.48 -27.80
CA ASN A 102 -17.08 32.06 -29.19
C ASN A 102 -16.59 30.61 -29.45
N VAL A 103 -16.89 29.72 -28.52
CA VAL A 103 -16.49 28.28 -28.62
C VAL A 103 -17.74 27.40 -28.56
N ASP A 104 -17.60 26.22 -29.13
CA ASP A 104 -18.60 25.16 -29.00
C ASP A 104 -18.34 24.39 -27.69
N ARG A 105 -19.03 24.82 -26.62
CA ARG A 105 -18.88 24.23 -25.28
C ARG A 105 -19.38 22.82 -25.20
N ASP A 106 -20.39 22.45 -25.99
CA ASP A 106 -20.91 21.08 -26.02
C ASP A 106 -19.83 20.13 -26.58
N ALA A 107 -19.11 20.50 -27.63
CA ALA A 107 -18.01 19.73 -28.16
C ALA A 107 -16.83 19.63 -27.17
N ILE A 108 -16.55 20.70 -26.42
CA ILE A 108 -15.51 20.67 -25.36
C ILE A 108 -15.94 19.74 -24.22
N GLN A 109 -17.23 19.75 -23.87
CA GLN A 109 -17.77 18.85 -22.85
C GLN A 109 -17.62 17.37 -23.25
N GLU A 110 -17.84 17.04 -24.53
CA GLU A 110 -17.59 15.68 -25.03
C GLU A 110 -16.10 15.29 -24.90
N ASP A 111 -15.17 16.19 -25.17
CA ASP A 111 -13.73 15.97 -24.96
C ASP A 111 -13.42 15.71 -23.48
N ILE A 112 -14.01 16.47 -22.55
CA ILE A 112 -13.84 16.31 -21.10
C ILE A 112 -14.37 14.95 -20.65
N VAL A 113 -15.54 14.53 -21.15
CA VAL A 113 -16.10 13.20 -20.87
C VAL A 113 -15.16 12.11 -21.34
N ALA A 114 -14.58 12.23 -22.54
CA ALA A 114 -13.63 11.26 -23.06
C ALA A 114 -12.34 11.16 -22.21
N LEU A 115 -11.82 12.30 -21.74
CA LEU A 115 -10.65 12.33 -20.84
C LEU A 115 -10.99 11.71 -19.48
N ARG A 116 -12.17 11.96 -18.93
CA ARG A 116 -12.66 11.33 -17.70
C ARG A 116 -12.71 9.81 -17.82
N ASP A 117 -13.26 9.30 -18.92
CA ASP A 117 -13.35 7.87 -19.17
C ASP A 117 -11.96 7.24 -19.33
N GLN A 118 -11.00 7.99 -19.89
CA GLN A 118 -9.61 7.57 -19.99
C GLN A 118 -8.95 7.52 -18.60
N ILE A 119 -9.17 8.51 -17.72
CA ILE A 119 -8.69 8.48 -16.34
C ILE A 119 -9.24 7.26 -15.61
N SER A 120 -10.55 7.00 -15.71
CA SER A 120 -11.18 5.82 -15.11
C SER A 120 -10.54 4.51 -15.59
N SER A 121 -10.24 4.43 -16.88
CA SER A 121 -9.56 3.28 -17.49
C SER A 121 -8.14 3.10 -16.97
N VAL A 122 -7.36 4.19 -16.83
CA VAL A 122 -5.99 4.17 -16.31
C VAL A 122 -5.98 3.71 -14.86
N VAL A 123 -6.85 4.28 -14.01
CA VAL A 123 -6.96 3.92 -12.59
C VAL A 123 -7.37 2.44 -12.45
N GLY A 124 -8.37 1.99 -13.21
CA GLY A 124 -8.82 0.60 -13.18
C GLY A 124 -7.77 -0.40 -13.68
N ALA A 125 -6.92 0.01 -14.64
CA ALA A 125 -5.85 -0.82 -15.16
C ALA A 125 -4.59 -0.83 -14.27
N ALA A 126 -4.46 0.10 -13.32
CA ALA A 126 -3.29 0.30 -12.46
C ALA A 126 -3.18 -0.78 -11.37
N GLN A 127 -3.17 -2.05 -11.79
CA GLN A 127 -3.07 -3.19 -10.90
C GLN A 127 -1.80 -4.02 -11.17
N PHE A 128 -1.20 -4.52 -10.10
CA PHE A 128 -0.13 -5.49 -10.17
C PHE A 128 -0.54 -6.75 -9.41
N ASN A 129 -0.59 -7.88 -10.10
CA ASN A 129 -1.03 -9.17 -9.55
C ASN A 129 -2.42 -9.11 -8.86
N GLY A 130 -3.34 -8.31 -9.41
CA GLY A 130 -4.69 -8.12 -8.86
C GLY A 130 -4.78 -7.12 -7.69
N LEU A 131 -3.69 -6.50 -7.30
CA LEU A 131 -3.66 -5.44 -6.29
C LEU A 131 -3.61 -4.07 -6.98
N ASN A 132 -4.60 -3.23 -6.71
CA ASN A 132 -4.65 -1.84 -7.11
C ASN A 132 -4.48 -0.95 -5.88
N LEU A 133 -3.63 0.07 -5.98
CA LEU A 133 -3.39 1.04 -4.91
C LEU A 133 -4.12 2.37 -5.11
N LEU A 134 -4.88 2.50 -6.23
CA LEU A 134 -5.49 3.74 -6.68
C LEU A 134 -7.02 3.72 -6.75
N ASP A 135 -7.63 2.53 -6.67
CA ASP A 135 -9.05 2.34 -6.98
C ASP A 135 -10.00 2.59 -5.80
N GLY A 136 -9.46 2.93 -4.62
CA GLY A 136 -10.26 3.15 -3.42
C GLY A 136 -11.00 1.91 -2.88
N SER A 137 -10.71 0.71 -3.42
CA SER A 137 -11.40 -0.53 -3.02
C SER A 137 -11.08 -0.99 -1.60
N SER A 138 -9.99 -0.51 -1.02
CA SER A 138 -9.56 -0.81 0.35
C SER A 138 -8.76 0.35 0.91
N THR A 139 -8.85 0.56 2.20
CA THR A 139 -8.04 1.52 2.98
C THR A 139 -6.83 0.87 3.63
N ASP A 140 -6.70 -0.46 3.55
CA ASP A 140 -5.58 -1.17 4.17
C ASP A 140 -4.27 -0.84 3.44
N ALA A 141 -3.29 -0.36 4.16
CA ALA A 141 -1.97 -0.07 3.62
C ALA A 141 -1.27 -1.33 3.09
N LEU A 142 -0.46 -1.17 2.05
CA LEU A 142 0.41 -2.23 1.56
C LEU A 142 1.62 -2.37 2.47
N ASN A 143 1.76 -3.54 3.09
CA ASN A 143 2.86 -3.86 3.98
C ASN A 143 3.92 -4.68 3.25
N ILE A 144 5.11 -4.11 3.02
CA ILE A 144 6.23 -4.74 2.33
C ILE A 144 7.28 -5.14 3.34
N LEU A 145 7.65 -6.42 3.39
CA LEU A 145 8.69 -6.90 4.29
C LEU A 145 10.03 -6.27 3.94
N SER A 146 10.61 -5.48 4.86
CA SER A 146 11.80 -4.66 4.61
C SER A 146 13.05 -5.16 5.31
N SER A 147 12.95 -5.80 6.46
CA SER A 147 14.09 -6.38 7.16
C SER A 147 13.68 -7.48 8.12
N LEU A 148 14.68 -8.29 8.50
CA LEU A 148 14.60 -9.26 9.59
C LEU A 148 15.66 -8.89 10.62
N ASP A 149 15.23 -8.44 11.79
CA ASP A 149 16.10 -8.12 12.91
C ASP A 149 16.23 -9.31 13.84
N ARG A 150 17.47 -9.75 14.06
CA ARG A 150 17.79 -10.80 15.05
C ARG A 150 18.28 -10.16 16.33
N SER A 151 17.56 -10.36 17.42
CA SER A 151 17.97 -9.92 18.76
C SER A 151 19.04 -10.86 19.36
N SER A 152 19.72 -10.37 20.38
CA SER A 152 20.77 -11.13 21.08
C SER A 152 20.26 -12.39 21.80
N ASP A 153 18.96 -12.48 22.07
CA ASP A 153 18.27 -13.65 22.63
C ASP A 153 17.92 -14.71 21.57
N GLY A 154 18.19 -14.42 20.28
CA GLY A 154 17.89 -15.29 19.15
C GLY A 154 16.50 -15.11 18.57
N SER A 155 15.66 -14.22 19.11
CA SER A 155 14.36 -13.86 18.51
C SER A 155 14.56 -13.11 17.20
N VAL A 156 13.63 -13.33 16.24
CA VAL A 156 13.63 -12.66 14.93
C VAL A 156 12.37 -11.84 14.84
N SER A 157 12.51 -10.54 14.60
CA SER A 157 11.40 -9.62 14.33
C SER A 157 11.45 -9.15 12.88
N ALA A 158 10.27 -9.08 12.24
CA ALA A 158 10.13 -8.54 10.90
C ALA A 158 9.80 -7.05 10.97
N ARG A 159 10.43 -6.24 10.12
CA ARG A 159 10.04 -4.85 9.87
C ARG A 159 9.43 -4.74 8.49
N GLN A 160 8.50 -3.79 8.34
CA GLN A 160 7.78 -3.55 7.10
C GLN A 160 7.91 -2.09 6.71
N ILE A 161 7.92 -1.84 5.41
CA ILE A 161 7.62 -0.54 4.82
C ILE A 161 6.13 -0.53 4.58
N VAL A 162 5.47 0.50 5.13
CA VAL A 162 4.03 0.71 4.96
C VAL A 162 3.87 1.70 3.82
N VAL A 163 3.07 1.34 2.83
CA VAL A 163 2.71 2.19 1.70
C VAL A 163 1.20 2.36 1.75
N ASP A 164 0.76 3.58 1.98
CA ASP A 164 -0.65 3.91 2.00
C ASP A 164 -1.24 3.83 0.60
N ARG A 165 -2.52 3.53 0.52
CA ARG A 165 -3.27 3.55 -0.73
C ARG A 165 -3.79 4.95 -0.95
N GLU A 166 -3.75 5.40 -2.20
CA GLU A 166 -4.33 6.66 -2.62
C GLU A 166 -5.58 6.37 -3.46
N ASN A 167 -6.65 7.09 -3.22
CA ASN A 167 -7.85 6.92 -4.01
C ASN A 167 -7.85 7.93 -5.17
N LEU A 168 -7.67 7.46 -6.39
CA LEU A 168 -7.82 8.24 -7.63
C LEU A 168 -8.99 7.75 -8.48
N ALA A 169 -9.92 7.00 -7.88
CA ALA A 169 -11.10 6.55 -8.60
C ALA A 169 -11.99 7.73 -8.98
N VAL A 170 -12.48 7.72 -10.21
CA VAL A 170 -13.46 8.69 -10.72
C VAL A 170 -14.87 8.32 -10.25
N THR A 171 -15.09 7.03 -9.93
CA THR A 171 -16.35 6.51 -9.40
C THR A 171 -16.08 5.90 -8.02
N GLY A 172 -16.53 6.51 -6.96
CA GLY A 172 -16.31 5.94 -5.63
C GLY A 172 -17.39 6.35 -4.64
N ASN A 173 -18.01 5.38 -4.01
CA ASN A 173 -18.62 5.54 -2.70
C ASN A 173 -17.52 5.33 -1.68
N VAL A 174 -17.24 6.34 -0.89
CA VAL A 174 -16.33 6.20 0.25
C VAL A 174 -17.19 5.88 1.47
N SER A 175 -16.85 4.82 2.17
CA SER A 175 -17.48 4.55 3.46
C SER A 175 -16.89 5.51 4.51
N SER A 176 -17.73 6.02 5.38
CA SER A 176 -17.35 6.89 6.52
C SER A 176 -16.21 6.32 7.38
N GLN A 177 -16.02 5.02 7.37
CA GLN A 177 -14.95 4.32 8.08
C GLN A 177 -13.54 4.69 7.55
N SER A 178 -13.42 5.11 6.29
CA SER A 178 -12.15 5.54 5.69
C SER A 178 -11.70 6.93 6.12
N LEU A 179 -12.62 7.75 6.66
CA LEU A 179 -12.32 9.11 7.10
C LEU A 179 -11.77 9.20 8.53
N GLY A 180 -11.66 8.07 9.23
CA GLY A 180 -11.15 8.03 10.62
C GLY A 180 -12.12 8.63 11.65
N ILE A 181 -13.40 8.77 11.31
CA ILE A 181 -14.44 9.33 12.20
C ILE A 181 -14.69 8.35 13.33
N THR A 182 -14.50 8.80 14.56
CA THR A 182 -14.53 7.95 15.76
C THR A 182 -15.75 8.13 16.63
N ALA A 183 -16.44 9.26 16.56
CA ALA A 183 -17.64 9.53 17.35
C ALA A 183 -18.52 10.60 16.70
N ALA A 184 -19.84 10.45 16.81
CA ALA A 184 -20.77 11.52 16.49
C ALA A 184 -20.67 12.64 17.54
N ALA A 185 -20.68 13.90 17.11
CA ALA A 185 -20.82 15.04 18.00
C ALA A 185 -22.24 15.00 18.63
N ASP A 186 -22.38 15.52 19.86
CA ASP A 186 -23.71 15.64 20.49
C ASP A 186 -24.63 16.47 19.58
N GLN A 187 -25.82 15.97 19.31
CA GLN A 187 -26.78 16.56 18.35
C GLN A 187 -27.17 18.01 18.71
N ALA A 188 -27.16 18.37 19.98
CA ALA A 188 -27.37 19.76 20.39
C ALA A 188 -26.30 20.69 19.81
N THR A 189 -25.10 20.16 19.60
CA THR A 189 -23.94 20.87 19.02
C THR A 189 -24.00 20.87 17.48
N ALA A 190 -24.53 19.81 16.85
CA ALA A 190 -24.62 19.72 15.39
C ALA A 190 -25.53 20.83 14.81
N ASN A 191 -26.60 21.21 15.50
CA ASN A 191 -27.50 22.30 15.11
C ASN A 191 -26.83 23.67 15.11
N ASP A 192 -25.73 23.86 15.84
CA ASP A 192 -24.96 25.09 15.83
C ASP A 192 -24.06 25.22 14.59
N TYR A 193 -23.80 24.13 13.89
CA TYR A 193 -22.89 24.06 12.73
C TYR A 193 -23.63 24.03 11.39
N ILE A 194 -24.70 23.24 11.30
CA ILE A 194 -25.52 23.12 10.09
C ILE A 194 -26.96 23.38 10.47
N GLN A 195 -27.55 24.40 9.88
CA GLN A 195 -28.98 24.71 10.00
C GLN A 195 -29.67 24.37 8.68
N ALA A 196 -30.75 23.62 8.77
CA ALA A 196 -31.58 23.36 7.62
C ALA A 196 -32.89 24.13 7.71
N GLY A 197 -33.31 24.72 6.61
CA GLY A 197 -34.53 25.51 6.49
C GLY A 197 -34.98 25.58 5.03
N GLY A 198 -36.27 25.70 4.79
CA GLY A 198 -36.84 25.77 3.44
C GLY A 198 -38.34 25.89 3.48
N ASP A 199 -38.98 25.71 2.33
CA ASP A 199 -40.45 25.81 2.18
C ASP A 199 -41.16 24.59 2.80
N ASP A 200 -40.40 23.56 3.18
CA ASP A 200 -40.92 22.37 3.88
C ASP A 200 -40.79 22.53 5.40
N THR A 201 -41.92 22.77 6.05
CA THR A 201 -42.04 23.07 7.49
C THR A 201 -41.84 21.86 8.39
N ASN A 202 -41.44 20.70 7.84
CA ASN A 202 -41.27 19.42 8.54
C ASN A 202 -39.83 19.03 8.82
N PHE A 203 -38.87 19.91 8.61
CA PHE A 203 -37.50 19.61 8.97
C PHE A 203 -37.31 19.73 10.48
N ALA A 204 -37.31 18.62 11.17
CA ALA A 204 -36.75 18.51 12.51
C ALA A 204 -35.45 17.70 12.36
N LEU A 205 -34.31 18.30 12.71
CA LEU A 205 -33.10 17.53 12.95
C LEU A 205 -33.48 16.43 13.96
N GLY A 206 -33.54 15.19 13.45
CA GLY A 206 -33.97 14.06 14.26
C GLY A 206 -33.04 13.88 15.47
N THR A 207 -33.61 13.77 16.66
CA THR A 207 -32.87 13.63 17.92
C THR A 207 -32.27 12.24 18.10
N ASP A 208 -32.44 11.33 17.15
CA ASP A 208 -32.08 9.92 17.28
C ASP A 208 -31.69 9.27 15.92
N TYR A 209 -30.98 10.00 15.04
CA TYR A 209 -30.45 9.33 13.86
C TYR A 209 -29.31 8.39 14.25
N ASP A 210 -29.55 7.10 14.08
CA ASP A 210 -28.53 6.08 14.13
C ASP A 210 -28.19 5.70 12.69
N ARG A 211 -26.92 5.94 12.28
CA ARG A 211 -26.41 5.61 10.94
C ARG A 211 -26.66 4.13 10.59
N ASP A 212 -26.72 3.27 11.61
CA ASP A 212 -26.96 1.85 11.46
C ASP A 212 -28.47 1.48 11.43
N ASP A 213 -29.37 2.45 11.75
CA ASP A 213 -30.82 2.28 11.66
C ASP A 213 -31.53 3.54 11.11
N PRO A 214 -31.57 3.67 9.76
CA PRO A 214 -32.17 4.85 9.08
C PRO A 214 -33.69 4.95 9.23
N ALA A 215 -34.37 3.97 9.85
CA ALA A 215 -35.82 3.97 9.99
C ALA A 215 -36.39 5.06 10.91
N THR A 216 -35.54 5.81 11.62
CA THR A 216 -35.95 6.87 12.55
C THR A 216 -35.93 8.28 11.94
N ALA A 217 -35.64 8.40 10.67
CA ALA A 217 -35.45 9.65 9.96
C ALA A 217 -36.75 10.46 9.72
N THR A 218 -36.69 11.73 9.96
CA THR A 218 -37.87 12.62 9.89
C THR A 218 -37.78 13.75 8.86
N SER A 219 -36.68 13.83 8.09
CA SER A 219 -36.48 14.93 7.15
C SER A 219 -36.69 14.45 5.73
N THR A 220 -37.79 14.86 5.10
CA THR A 220 -38.15 14.54 3.73
C THR A 220 -38.21 15.78 2.88
N ILE A 221 -37.64 15.73 1.68
CA ILE A 221 -37.89 16.69 0.61
C ILE A 221 -38.93 16.06 -0.30
N ALA A 222 -40.17 16.58 -0.27
CA ALA A 222 -41.24 16.11 -1.12
C ALA A 222 -40.97 16.45 -2.61
N ASP A 223 -41.63 15.72 -3.51
CA ASP A 223 -41.58 16.03 -4.95
C ASP A 223 -41.97 17.52 -5.18
N GLY A 224 -41.14 18.25 -5.92
CA GLY A 224 -41.22 19.70 -6.11
C GLY A 224 -40.75 20.55 -4.92
N GLY A 225 -40.30 19.94 -3.84
CA GLY A 225 -39.80 20.62 -2.63
C GLY A 225 -38.33 21.00 -2.71
N THR A 226 -37.94 21.92 -1.81
CA THR A 226 -36.57 22.38 -1.66
C THR A 226 -36.15 22.41 -0.21
N LEU A 227 -34.86 22.16 0.06
CA LEU A 227 -34.27 22.24 1.38
C LEU A 227 -32.94 22.98 1.34
N ASP A 228 -32.80 24.02 2.19
CA ASP A 228 -31.60 24.85 2.29
C ASP A 228 -30.73 24.32 3.48
N PHE A 229 -29.45 24.10 3.21
CA PHE A 229 -28.45 23.79 4.22
C PHE A 229 -27.56 25.01 4.43
N THR A 230 -27.61 25.60 5.62
CA THR A 230 -26.82 26.77 6.01
C THR A 230 -25.73 26.37 6.98
N PHE A 231 -24.49 26.55 6.60
CA PHE A 231 -23.33 26.29 7.46
C PHE A 231 -23.04 27.57 8.25
N THR A 232 -23.10 27.49 9.56
CA THR A 232 -22.98 28.63 10.48
C THR A 232 -21.61 28.68 11.15
N GLN A 233 -21.00 27.53 11.41
CA GLN A 233 -19.70 27.43 12.04
C GLN A 233 -18.89 26.29 11.41
N VAL A 234 -17.57 26.44 11.38
CA VAL A 234 -16.61 25.42 10.99
C VAL A 234 -15.51 25.33 12.02
N ALA A 235 -15.09 24.11 12.37
CA ALA A 235 -13.96 23.86 13.23
C ALA A 235 -13.08 22.76 12.67
N GLU A 236 -11.76 22.93 12.78
CA GLU A 236 -10.76 21.97 12.32
C GLU A 236 -10.99 20.59 12.95
N GLY A 237 -10.92 19.54 12.14
CA GLY A 237 -11.07 18.15 12.56
C GLY A 237 -12.51 17.72 12.81
N LEU A 238 -13.51 18.59 12.59
CA LEU A 238 -14.89 18.16 12.57
C LEU A 238 -15.27 17.64 11.17
N SER A 239 -15.97 16.54 11.14
CA SER A 239 -16.58 15.98 9.94
C SER A 239 -18.01 16.49 9.80
N TYR A 240 -18.34 17.02 8.66
CA TYR A 240 -19.68 17.47 8.27
C TYR A 240 -20.22 16.47 7.27
N SER A 241 -21.39 15.92 7.51
CA SER A 241 -21.98 14.92 6.63
C SER A 241 -23.42 15.26 6.24
N ILE A 242 -23.77 14.86 5.03
CA ILE A 242 -25.14 14.86 4.51
C ILE A 242 -25.42 13.47 3.99
N THR A 243 -26.43 12.84 4.55
CA THR A 243 -26.87 11.52 4.12
C THR A 243 -28.19 11.67 3.38
N ILE A 244 -28.28 11.08 2.21
CA ILE A 244 -29.47 11.04 1.38
C ILE A 244 -29.92 9.59 1.25
N ASP A 245 -31.18 9.33 1.54
CA ASP A 245 -31.82 8.01 1.44
C ASP A 245 -33.05 8.08 0.55
N ASP A 246 -33.46 6.92 0.06
CA ASP A 246 -34.67 6.72 -0.74
C ASP A 246 -34.72 7.49 -2.05
N LEU A 247 -33.56 7.69 -2.68
CA LEU A 247 -33.51 8.22 -4.05
C LEU A 247 -34.14 7.22 -5.02
N ASN A 248 -35.34 7.51 -5.46
CA ASN A 248 -35.99 6.80 -6.55
C ASN A 248 -35.42 7.28 -7.89
N ILE A 249 -34.44 6.58 -8.41
CA ILE A 249 -34.01 6.78 -9.79
C ILE A 249 -34.88 5.91 -10.69
N ASN A 250 -35.72 6.55 -11.47
CA ASN A 250 -36.54 5.90 -12.48
C ASN A 250 -35.63 5.47 -13.64
N THR A 251 -35.05 4.28 -13.55
CA THR A 251 -34.43 3.67 -14.72
C THR A 251 -35.52 3.26 -15.69
N ALA A 252 -35.26 3.29 -17.00
CA ALA A 252 -36.24 3.02 -18.08
C ALA A 252 -36.99 1.68 -17.99
N ASP A 253 -36.72 0.87 -16.97
CA ASP A 253 -37.31 -0.44 -16.72
C ASP A 253 -37.96 -0.61 -15.32
N GLY A 254 -38.16 0.47 -14.57
CA GLY A 254 -38.86 0.45 -13.28
C GLY A 254 -37.94 0.74 -12.09
N SER A 255 -38.42 1.51 -11.16
CA SER A 255 -37.76 2.09 -9.99
C SER A 255 -36.59 1.28 -9.41
N SER A 256 -35.38 1.85 -9.45
CA SER A 256 -34.23 1.36 -8.69
C SER A 256 -33.94 2.35 -7.57
N THR A 257 -34.07 1.93 -6.33
CA THR A 257 -33.65 2.73 -5.16
C THR A 257 -32.14 2.57 -5.03
N LEU A 258 -31.40 3.68 -5.07
CA LEU A 258 -29.93 3.67 -4.94
C LEU A 258 -29.44 3.41 -3.51
N GLY A 259 -30.35 3.33 -2.55
CA GLY A 259 -30.02 3.16 -1.13
C GLY A 259 -29.39 4.41 -0.51
N ILE A 260 -28.93 4.27 0.72
CA ILE A 260 -28.35 5.35 1.50
C ILE A 260 -27.02 5.81 0.90
N ARG A 261 -26.83 7.13 0.78
CA ARG A 261 -25.60 7.79 0.36
C ARG A 261 -25.22 8.86 1.35
N THR A 262 -24.02 8.76 1.89
CA THR A 262 -23.46 9.75 2.82
C THR A 262 -22.32 10.51 2.15
N PHE A 263 -22.40 11.81 2.18
CA PHE A 263 -21.39 12.74 1.71
C PHE A 263 -20.74 13.39 2.93
N GLU A 264 -19.45 13.30 3.05
CA GLU A 264 -18.71 13.73 4.24
C GLU A 264 -17.51 14.60 3.84
N TYR A 265 -17.20 15.58 4.70
CA TYR A 265 -16.00 16.39 4.59
C TYR A 265 -15.47 16.72 5.99
N VAL A 266 -14.17 16.53 6.22
CA VAL A 266 -13.49 16.89 7.46
C VAL A 266 -12.79 18.22 7.27
N ALA A 267 -13.21 19.23 8.02
CA ALA A 267 -12.70 20.59 7.88
C ALA A 267 -11.23 20.70 8.28
N THR A 268 -10.49 21.50 7.53
CA THR A 268 -9.12 21.93 7.84
C THR A 268 -9.11 23.23 8.65
N ALA A 269 -7.94 23.63 9.16
CA ALA A 269 -7.79 24.89 9.92
C ALA A 269 -8.09 26.15 9.10
N ASP A 270 -7.93 26.08 7.77
CA ASP A 270 -8.08 27.21 6.85
C ASP A 270 -9.46 27.28 6.20
N ASP A 271 -10.33 26.27 6.43
CA ASP A 271 -11.65 26.22 5.83
C ASP A 271 -12.61 27.24 6.44
N SER A 272 -13.33 27.94 5.56
CA SER A 272 -14.49 28.76 5.92
C SER A 272 -15.79 27.96 5.80
N VAL A 273 -16.88 28.51 6.34
CA VAL A 273 -18.23 27.96 6.17
C VAL A 273 -18.60 27.78 4.70
N ASN A 274 -18.09 28.67 3.83
CA ASN A 274 -18.31 28.61 2.39
C ASN A 274 -17.59 27.42 1.75
N ASP A 275 -16.39 27.10 2.24
CA ASP A 275 -15.58 26.00 1.69
C ASP A 275 -16.24 24.65 2.02
N VAL A 276 -16.66 24.46 3.26
CA VAL A 276 -17.37 23.23 3.68
C VAL A 276 -18.70 23.09 2.94
N ALA A 277 -19.49 24.18 2.83
CA ALA A 277 -20.75 24.16 2.09
C ALA A 277 -20.54 23.77 0.62
N ARG A 278 -19.50 24.32 -0.02
CA ARG A 278 -19.15 23.99 -1.41
C ARG A 278 -18.68 22.56 -1.56
N GLN A 279 -17.82 22.09 -0.67
CA GLN A 279 -17.34 20.70 -0.71
C GLN A 279 -18.49 19.69 -0.64
N LEU A 280 -19.39 19.85 0.32
CA LEU A 280 -20.54 18.96 0.47
C LEU A 280 -21.56 19.15 -0.66
N GLY A 281 -21.88 20.39 -0.99
CA GLY A 281 -22.81 20.68 -2.08
C GLY A 281 -22.34 20.13 -3.44
N ASN A 282 -21.04 20.25 -3.73
CA ASN A 282 -20.46 19.69 -4.95
C ASN A 282 -20.54 18.16 -4.95
N GLN A 283 -20.29 17.49 -3.81
CA GLN A 283 -20.42 16.03 -3.71
C GLN A 283 -21.87 15.59 -3.98
N VAL A 284 -22.85 16.29 -3.39
CA VAL A 284 -24.27 16.00 -3.60
C VAL A 284 -24.67 16.28 -5.06
N GLN A 285 -24.23 17.41 -5.64
CA GLN A 285 -24.49 17.75 -7.05
C GLN A 285 -23.94 16.67 -7.97
N SER A 286 -22.69 16.25 -7.74
CA SER A 286 -22.02 15.19 -8.49
C SER A 286 -22.83 13.91 -8.55
N PHE A 287 -23.39 13.56 -7.41
CA PHE A 287 -24.21 12.39 -7.29
C PHE A 287 -25.53 12.55 -8.06
N PHE A 288 -26.17 13.69 -7.97
CA PHE A 288 -27.39 13.98 -8.71
C PHE A 288 -27.15 14.02 -10.22
N ASP A 289 -26.05 14.57 -10.69
CA ASP A 289 -25.73 14.62 -12.12
C ASP A 289 -25.51 13.22 -12.69
N ALA A 290 -24.86 12.36 -11.95
CA ALA A 290 -24.73 10.94 -12.29
C ALA A 290 -26.09 10.21 -12.30
N ALA A 291 -27.01 10.61 -11.41
CA ALA A 291 -28.35 10.07 -11.29
C ALA A 291 -29.30 10.64 -12.36
N THR A 292 -29.19 11.92 -12.69
CA THR A 292 -30.07 12.64 -13.65
C THR A 292 -29.79 12.33 -15.10
N ALA A 293 -28.74 11.61 -15.45
CA ALA A 293 -28.59 11.03 -16.79
C ALA A 293 -29.84 10.22 -17.25
N SER A 294 -30.74 9.93 -16.30
CA SER A 294 -32.03 9.28 -16.53
C SER A 294 -33.23 10.25 -16.64
N GLY A 295 -33.05 11.60 -16.51
CA GLY A 295 -34.10 12.60 -16.68
C GLY A 295 -34.87 12.98 -15.41
N GLU A 296 -34.34 12.64 -14.24
CA GLU A 296 -34.90 13.03 -12.94
C GLU A 296 -34.43 14.47 -12.54
N GLY A 297 -35.26 15.21 -11.85
CA GLY A 297 -35.07 16.65 -11.62
C GLY A 297 -34.38 17.01 -10.29
N TYR A 298 -33.38 16.23 -9.84
CA TYR A 298 -32.58 16.59 -8.65
C TYR A 298 -31.53 17.61 -9.00
N SER A 299 -31.35 18.62 -8.15
CA SER A 299 -30.28 19.63 -8.34
C SER A 299 -29.82 20.25 -7.04
N VAL A 300 -28.58 20.74 -7.02
CA VAL A 300 -28.03 21.58 -5.96
C VAL A 300 -27.86 23.00 -6.51
N THR A 301 -28.26 24.00 -5.74
CA THR A 301 -28.08 25.43 -6.08
C THR A 301 -27.37 26.10 -4.93
N PHE A 302 -26.23 26.74 -5.23
CA PHE A 302 -25.49 27.55 -4.25
C PHE A 302 -26.05 28.96 -4.22
N ASP A 303 -26.04 29.59 -3.01
CA ASP A 303 -26.60 30.92 -2.74
C ASP A 303 -28.00 31.11 -3.35
N PRO A 304 -28.98 30.26 -2.97
CA PRO A 304 -30.33 30.27 -3.57
C PRO A 304 -31.06 31.58 -3.39
N ALA A 305 -30.66 32.38 -2.40
CA ALA A 305 -31.24 33.74 -2.14
C ALA A 305 -30.48 34.86 -2.85
N SER A 306 -29.38 34.59 -3.56
CA SER A 306 -28.51 35.57 -4.22
C SER A 306 -28.04 36.68 -3.26
N THR A 307 -27.75 36.34 -2.04
CA THR A 307 -27.27 37.26 -0.98
C THR A 307 -25.77 37.49 -1.05
N GLY A 308 -25.05 36.69 -1.81
CA GLY A 308 -23.60 36.68 -1.87
C GLY A 308 -22.97 35.80 -0.75
N ASP A 309 -23.79 35.13 0.06
CA ASP A 309 -23.37 34.25 1.14
C ASP A 309 -23.31 32.80 0.62
N ASN A 310 -22.15 32.37 0.18
CA ASN A 310 -21.92 31.02 -0.36
C ASN A 310 -21.89 29.92 0.71
N ASN A 311 -22.32 30.19 1.93
CA ASN A 311 -22.45 29.25 3.02
C ASN A 311 -23.77 28.46 3.01
N VAL A 312 -24.60 28.68 1.98
CA VAL A 312 -25.88 28.00 1.80
C VAL A 312 -25.90 27.28 0.48
N PHE A 313 -26.31 26.04 0.49
CA PHE A 313 -26.73 25.36 -0.71
C PHE A 313 -28.12 24.75 -0.54
N ARG A 314 -28.86 24.69 -1.62
CA ARG A 314 -30.22 24.17 -1.71
C ARG A 314 -30.24 22.86 -2.48
N ILE A 315 -30.86 21.86 -1.90
CA ILE A 315 -31.27 20.65 -2.62
C ILE A 315 -32.70 20.85 -3.13
N THR A 316 -32.91 20.58 -4.43
CA THR A 316 -34.21 20.59 -5.07
C THR A 316 -34.58 19.19 -5.52
N ASN A 317 -35.75 18.74 -5.17
CA ASN A 317 -36.36 17.52 -5.68
C ASN A 317 -37.49 17.93 -6.66
N ALA A 318 -37.22 17.89 -7.96
CA ALA A 318 -38.15 18.28 -9.01
C ALA A 318 -38.49 17.12 -9.96
N THR A 319 -38.72 15.94 -9.41
CA THR A 319 -38.99 14.73 -10.20
C THR A 319 -40.31 14.73 -10.96
N GLY A 320 -41.27 15.57 -10.55
CA GLY A 320 -42.55 15.80 -11.29
C GLY A 320 -43.51 14.60 -11.31
N GLY A 321 -43.26 13.56 -10.51
CA GLY A 321 -44.03 12.32 -10.48
C GLY A 321 -45.02 12.14 -9.32
N GLY A 322 -44.93 12.97 -8.30
CA GLY A 322 -45.96 13.13 -7.24
C GLY A 322 -45.86 12.19 -6.03
N THR A 323 -44.84 11.31 -5.91
CA THR A 323 -44.68 10.42 -4.75
C THR A 323 -43.23 10.19 -4.35
N ASP A 324 -42.27 10.76 -5.05
CA ASP A 324 -40.85 10.47 -4.83
C ASP A 324 -40.27 11.48 -3.84
N ASN A 325 -40.30 11.11 -2.56
CA ASN A 325 -39.68 11.86 -1.49
C ASN A 325 -38.25 11.40 -1.30
N ILE A 326 -37.33 12.35 -1.06
CA ILE A 326 -35.97 12.00 -0.61
C ILE A 326 -35.84 12.29 0.87
N LEU A 327 -35.19 11.40 1.58
CA LEU A 327 -34.84 11.56 2.98
C LEU A 327 -33.43 12.13 3.07
N VAL A 328 -33.26 13.22 3.82
CA VAL A 328 -31.95 13.87 3.97
C VAL A 328 -31.63 14.09 5.45
N PHE A 329 -30.41 13.75 5.83
CA PHE A 329 -29.89 13.93 7.18
C PHE A 329 -28.59 14.70 7.17
N THR A 330 -28.31 15.42 8.23
CA THR A 330 -27.03 16.05 8.47
C THR A 330 -26.46 15.59 9.80
N GLU A 331 -25.17 15.33 9.84
CA GLU A 331 -24.46 14.97 11.05
C GLU A 331 -23.13 15.74 11.11
N VAL A 332 -22.70 16.07 12.32
CA VAL A 332 -21.36 16.60 12.59
C VAL A 332 -20.68 15.64 13.55
N SER A 333 -19.49 15.18 13.20
CA SER A 333 -18.76 14.16 13.97
C SER A 333 -17.35 14.63 14.30
N GLU A 334 -16.75 14.10 15.36
CA GLU A 334 -15.38 14.41 15.75
C GLU A 334 -14.40 13.31 15.29
N GLY A 335 -13.14 13.70 15.10
CA GLY A 335 -12.02 12.76 14.96
C GLY A 335 -11.66 12.37 13.52
N GLY A 336 -12.11 13.11 12.54
CA GLY A 336 -11.70 12.89 11.14
C GLY A 336 -10.26 13.39 10.85
N THR A 337 -9.68 12.94 9.73
CA THR A 337 -8.43 13.51 9.21
C THR A 337 -8.75 14.80 8.47
N PRO A 338 -8.21 15.97 8.90
CA PRO A 338 -8.49 17.25 8.23
C PRO A 338 -8.19 17.21 6.73
N GLY A 339 -9.11 17.73 5.92
CA GLY A 339 -9.05 17.70 4.46
C GLY A 339 -9.55 16.42 3.81
N ALA A 340 -9.88 15.36 4.60
CA ALA A 340 -10.53 14.18 4.06
C ALA A 340 -11.97 14.49 3.65
N SER A 341 -12.39 14.01 2.49
CA SER A 341 -13.76 14.16 1.99
C SER A 341 -14.35 12.84 1.55
N GLY A 342 -15.65 12.69 1.63
CA GLY A 342 -16.39 11.53 1.14
C GLY A 342 -16.35 11.40 -0.40
N ALA A 343 -16.02 12.47 -1.10
CA ALA A 343 -15.63 12.48 -2.50
C ALA A 343 -14.14 12.23 -2.68
N ASN A 344 -13.53 11.41 -1.81
CA ASN A 344 -12.12 11.06 -1.93
C ASN A 344 -11.80 10.54 -3.32
N GLY A 345 -10.67 10.97 -3.83
CA GLY A 345 -10.23 10.65 -5.17
C GLY A 345 -10.63 11.69 -6.20
N LEU A 346 -10.77 11.24 -7.41
CA LEU A 346 -11.13 12.11 -8.53
C LEU A 346 -12.63 12.12 -8.83
N ALA A 347 -13.50 11.81 -7.87
CA ALA A 347 -14.95 11.76 -8.10
C ALA A 347 -15.50 13.11 -8.59
N ALA A 348 -14.93 14.23 -8.15
CA ALA A 348 -15.30 15.55 -8.62
C ALA A 348 -15.01 15.79 -10.13
N VAL A 349 -14.23 14.95 -10.79
CA VAL A 349 -14.08 14.98 -12.27
C VAL A 349 -15.41 14.70 -12.96
N GLN A 350 -16.32 13.94 -12.33
CA GLN A 350 -17.63 13.64 -12.91
C GLN A 350 -18.55 14.88 -13.00
N THR A 351 -18.31 15.88 -12.16
CA THR A 351 -19.13 17.11 -12.08
C THR A 351 -18.63 18.24 -12.92
N ILE A 352 -17.52 18.07 -13.60
CA ILE A 352 -16.99 19.10 -14.50
C ILE A 352 -17.97 19.25 -15.66
N ASP A 353 -18.73 20.35 -15.62
CA ASP A 353 -19.63 20.78 -16.68
C ASP A 353 -19.18 22.17 -17.17
N VAL A 354 -18.82 22.24 -18.44
CA VAL A 354 -18.38 23.48 -19.09
C VAL A 354 -19.39 24.01 -20.11
N THR A 355 -20.60 23.47 -20.16
CA THR A 355 -21.65 23.90 -21.10
C THR A 355 -22.15 25.30 -20.81
N THR A 356 -21.94 25.81 -19.58
CA THR A 356 -22.30 27.16 -19.15
C THR A 356 -21.07 27.96 -18.70
N ASP A 357 -21.13 29.27 -18.74
CA ASP A 357 -20.06 30.17 -18.26
C ASP A 357 -19.74 29.98 -16.78
N SER A 358 -20.77 29.82 -15.95
CA SER A 358 -20.63 29.57 -14.53
C SER A 358 -20.04 28.18 -14.28
N GLY A 359 -20.47 27.17 -15.04
CA GLY A 359 -19.92 25.81 -14.99
C GLY A 359 -18.44 25.78 -15.33
N ALA A 360 -18.03 26.45 -16.42
CA ALA A 360 -16.61 26.52 -16.81
C ALA A 360 -15.75 27.24 -15.75
N THR A 361 -16.28 28.25 -15.08
CA THR A 361 -15.58 28.98 -14.00
C THR A 361 -15.43 28.11 -12.76
N ASN A 362 -16.46 27.38 -12.36
CA ASN A 362 -16.43 26.46 -11.23
C ASN A 362 -15.49 25.25 -11.51
N ALA A 363 -15.55 24.72 -12.74
CA ALA A 363 -14.69 23.64 -13.18
C ALA A 363 -13.20 24.00 -13.11
N LEU A 364 -12.83 25.27 -13.36
CA LEU A 364 -11.45 25.73 -13.28
C LEU A 364 -10.90 25.70 -11.84
N GLY A 365 -11.73 26.03 -10.85
CA GLY A 365 -11.35 25.89 -9.44
C GLY A 365 -11.19 24.42 -9.04
N ALA A 366 -12.17 23.59 -9.39
CA ALA A 366 -12.17 22.19 -9.02
C ALA A 366 -10.99 21.39 -9.65
N ILE A 367 -10.61 21.68 -10.90
CA ILE A 367 -9.58 20.93 -11.60
C ILE A 367 -8.19 21.11 -10.97
N ASP A 368 -7.90 22.28 -10.36
CA ASP A 368 -6.60 22.51 -9.71
C ASP A 368 -6.44 21.64 -8.46
N ASP A 369 -7.49 21.47 -7.67
CA ASP A 369 -7.50 20.59 -6.50
C ASP A 369 -7.32 19.12 -6.90
N LEU A 370 -7.96 18.71 -8.00
CA LEU A 370 -7.84 17.35 -8.53
C LEU A 370 -6.42 17.06 -9.07
N ILE A 371 -5.82 18.03 -9.74
CA ILE A 371 -4.41 17.93 -10.17
C ILE A 371 -3.51 17.82 -8.94
N GLN A 372 -3.73 18.63 -7.90
CA GLN A 372 -2.92 18.55 -6.68
C GLN A 372 -3.06 17.19 -6.01
N THR A 373 -4.26 16.66 -5.86
CA THR A 373 -4.52 15.31 -5.32
C THR A 373 -3.72 14.23 -6.08
N SER A 374 -3.71 14.32 -7.42
CA SER A 374 -2.98 13.35 -8.23
C SER A 374 -1.46 13.50 -8.12
N ILE A 375 -0.96 14.75 -7.99
CA ILE A 375 0.46 15.06 -7.74
C ILE A 375 0.89 14.50 -6.39
N ASP A 376 0.09 14.69 -5.35
CA ASP A 376 0.40 14.22 -4.00
C ASP A 376 0.44 12.69 -3.94
N ALA A 377 -0.49 12.02 -4.62
CA ALA A 377 -0.46 10.58 -4.79
C ALA A 377 0.82 10.09 -5.50
N ALA A 378 1.19 10.73 -6.62
CA ALA A 378 2.41 10.40 -7.36
C ALA A 378 3.68 10.63 -6.50
N ALA A 379 3.71 11.72 -5.72
CA ALA A 379 4.82 12.05 -4.82
C ALA A 379 4.93 11.05 -3.65
N SER A 380 3.80 10.65 -3.06
CA SER A 380 3.72 9.61 -2.02
C SER A 380 4.32 8.30 -2.51
N PHE A 381 3.88 7.80 -3.67
CA PHE A 381 4.43 6.58 -4.28
C PHE A 381 5.89 6.73 -4.70
N GLY A 382 6.30 7.90 -5.21
CA GLY A 382 7.71 8.19 -5.54
C GLY A 382 8.62 8.11 -4.32
N SER A 383 8.18 8.65 -3.19
CA SER A 383 8.89 8.56 -1.91
C SER A 383 8.99 7.11 -1.41
N ALA A 384 7.88 6.39 -1.45
CA ALA A 384 7.82 4.97 -1.06
C ALA A 384 8.74 4.12 -1.94
N GLN A 385 8.74 4.32 -3.26
CA GLN A 385 9.62 3.63 -4.20
C GLN A 385 11.10 3.87 -3.85
N THR A 386 11.50 5.12 -3.63
CA THR A 386 12.88 5.46 -3.25
C THR A 386 13.30 4.78 -1.94
N GLN A 387 12.38 4.69 -0.97
CA GLN A 387 12.62 3.98 0.28
C GLN A 387 12.82 2.48 0.05
N ILE A 388 12.00 1.85 -0.80
CA ILE A 388 12.10 0.43 -1.15
C ILE A 388 13.42 0.15 -1.87
N GLU A 389 13.80 0.95 -2.87
CA GLU A 389 15.06 0.82 -3.61
C GLU A 389 16.27 0.92 -2.67
N THR A 390 16.29 1.92 -1.78
CA THR A 390 17.36 2.09 -0.80
C THR A 390 17.48 0.88 0.12
N GLN A 391 16.35 0.35 0.58
CA GLN A 391 16.31 -0.82 1.44
C GLN A 391 16.74 -2.10 0.70
N SER A 392 16.34 -2.25 -0.56
CA SER A 392 16.73 -3.37 -1.42
C SER A 392 18.25 -3.41 -1.63
N ASP A 393 18.85 -2.27 -1.94
CA ASP A 393 20.31 -2.09 -2.06
C ASP A 393 21.05 -2.44 -0.76
N PHE A 394 20.51 -2.00 0.37
CA PHE A 394 21.10 -2.32 1.68
C PHE A 394 21.05 -3.83 1.95
N ILE A 395 19.90 -4.48 1.75
CA ILE A 395 19.72 -5.93 1.97
C ILE A 395 20.63 -6.74 1.02
N GLY A 396 20.78 -6.30 -0.24
CA GLY A 396 21.71 -6.91 -1.18
C GLY A 396 23.14 -6.88 -0.67
N LYS A 397 23.65 -5.71 -0.27
CA LYS A 397 25.01 -5.55 0.29
C LYS A 397 25.20 -6.32 1.59
N LEU A 398 24.19 -6.37 2.45
CA LEU A 398 24.22 -7.13 3.69
C LEU A 398 24.30 -8.64 3.42
N SER A 399 23.49 -9.14 2.49
CA SER A 399 23.52 -10.55 2.08
C SER A 399 24.90 -10.95 1.53
N ASP A 400 25.51 -10.11 0.69
CA ASP A 400 26.84 -10.38 0.12
C ASP A 400 27.95 -10.33 1.17
N SER A 401 27.86 -9.40 2.14
CA SER A 401 28.78 -9.33 3.28
C SER A 401 28.70 -10.59 4.15
N LEU A 402 27.48 -11.07 4.41
CA LEU A 402 27.28 -12.33 5.15
C LEU A 402 27.79 -13.53 4.39
N LYS A 403 27.55 -13.64 3.08
CA LYS A 403 28.09 -14.72 2.23
C LYS A 403 29.62 -14.71 2.26
N SER A 404 30.25 -13.53 2.14
CA SER A 404 31.70 -13.38 2.25
C SER A 404 32.21 -13.78 3.64
N GLY A 405 31.49 -13.39 4.71
CA GLY A 405 31.79 -13.79 6.08
C GLY A 405 31.68 -15.31 6.29
N ILE A 406 30.64 -15.95 5.75
CA ILE A 406 30.50 -17.40 5.77
C ILE A 406 31.68 -18.07 5.05
N GLY A 407 32.02 -17.58 3.84
CA GLY A 407 33.15 -18.09 3.06
C GLY A 407 34.46 -18.04 3.84
N SER A 408 34.76 -16.91 4.48
CA SER A 408 35.99 -16.77 5.26
C SER A 408 36.08 -17.72 6.48
N LEU A 409 34.94 -18.16 7.00
CA LEU A 409 34.85 -19.06 8.14
C LEU A 409 34.88 -20.54 7.74
N VAL A 410 34.31 -20.89 6.59
CA VAL A 410 33.96 -22.26 6.23
C VAL A 410 34.70 -22.74 4.99
N ASP A 411 35.05 -21.87 4.03
CA ASP A 411 35.69 -22.30 2.79
C ASP A 411 37.12 -22.72 3.00
N ALA A 412 37.56 -23.70 2.20
CA ALA A 412 38.91 -24.21 2.22
C ALA A 412 39.79 -23.46 1.21
N ASP A 413 41.02 -23.13 1.62
CA ASP A 413 42.06 -22.72 0.67
C ASP A 413 42.47 -23.91 -0.19
N MET A 414 41.99 -23.98 -1.40
CA MET A 414 42.18 -25.11 -2.30
C MET A 414 43.67 -25.34 -2.69
N GLU A 415 44.48 -24.25 -2.70
CA GLU A 415 45.91 -24.37 -2.97
C GLU A 415 46.64 -25.08 -1.82
N GLU A 416 46.39 -24.65 -0.57
CA GLU A 416 46.94 -25.26 0.60
C GLU A 416 46.46 -26.70 0.76
N VAL A 417 45.16 -26.95 0.62
CA VAL A 417 44.56 -28.27 0.79
C VAL A 417 45.06 -29.26 -0.27
N SER A 418 45.28 -28.82 -1.54
CA SER A 418 45.84 -29.62 -2.60
C SER A 418 47.30 -29.98 -2.34
N ALA A 419 48.11 -29.01 -1.87
CA ALA A 419 49.49 -29.26 -1.48
C ALA A 419 49.57 -30.25 -0.29
N ARG A 420 48.67 -30.09 0.70
CA ARG A 420 48.54 -30.97 1.86
C ARG A 420 48.16 -32.41 1.44
N LEU A 421 47.25 -32.53 0.46
CA LEU A 421 46.86 -33.85 -0.09
C LEU A 421 48.08 -34.58 -0.68
N GLN A 422 48.87 -33.90 -1.52
CA GLN A 422 50.07 -34.49 -2.15
C GLN A 422 51.10 -34.90 -1.08
N ALA A 423 51.32 -34.05 -0.06
CA ALA A 423 52.23 -34.36 1.02
C ALA A 423 51.77 -35.60 1.84
N LEU A 424 50.46 -35.67 2.15
CA LEU A 424 49.88 -36.80 2.88
C LEU A 424 49.95 -38.11 2.07
N GLN A 425 49.75 -38.08 0.75
CA GLN A 425 49.89 -39.22 -0.13
C GLN A 425 51.36 -39.75 -0.12
N THR A 426 52.35 -38.85 -0.19
CA THR A 426 53.76 -39.20 -0.08
C THR A 426 54.08 -39.77 1.32
N GLN A 427 53.56 -39.15 2.38
CA GLN A 427 53.73 -39.66 3.75
C GLN A 427 53.06 -41.00 3.94
N GLN A 428 51.92 -41.26 3.33
CA GLN A 428 51.26 -42.57 3.36
C GLN A 428 52.14 -43.65 2.74
N GLN A 429 52.75 -43.39 1.57
CA GLN A 429 53.65 -44.32 0.91
C GLN A 429 54.88 -44.61 1.77
N LEU A 430 55.48 -43.56 2.37
CA LEU A 430 56.63 -43.73 3.30
C LEU A 430 56.20 -44.44 4.57
N GLY A 431 54.99 -44.20 5.09
CA GLY A 431 54.43 -44.89 6.25
C GLY A 431 54.26 -46.39 6.02
N VAL A 432 53.77 -46.79 4.83
CA VAL A 432 53.66 -48.22 4.44
C VAL A 432 55.03 -48.86 4.35
N GLN A 433 56.06 -48.21 3.77
CA GLN A 433 57.43 -48.69 3.71
C GLN A 433 58.04 -48.84 5.10
N SER A 434 57.84 -47.84 5.98
CA SER A 434 58.33 -47.91 7.37
C SER A 434 57.68 -49.03 8.15
N LEU A 435 56.39 -49.29 7.96
CA LEU A 435 55.67 -50.42 8.56
C LEU A 435 56.23 -51.77 8.04
N SER A 436 56.56 -51.86 6.75
CA SER A 436 57.19 -53.06 6.15
C SER A 436 58.58 -53.36 6.78
N ILE A 437 59.40 -52.29 6.89
CA ILE A 437 60.72 -52.40 7.53
C ILE A 437 60.61 -52.80 9.02
N ALA A 438 59.67 -52.15 9.74
CA ALA A 438 59.46 -52.48 11.17
C ALA A 438 58.99 -53.93 11.41
N ASN A 439 58.23 -54.47 10.44
CA ASN A 439 57.79 -55.88 10.52
C ASN A 439 58.92 -56.92 10.15
N GLN A 440 59.92 -56.48 9.37
CA GLN A 440 61.05 -57.30 9.00
C GLN A 440 62.11 -57.36 10.11
N ALA A 441 62.26 -56.36 10.95
CA ALA A 441 63.26 -56.32 12.03
C ALA A 441 63.22 -57.52 13.01
N PRO A 442 62.08 -58.03 13.48
CA PRO A 442 62.02 -59.22 14.31
C PRO A 442 62.42 -60.48 13.57
N GLN A 443 62.17 -60.58 12.25
CA GLN A 443 62.49 -61.76 11.45
C GLN A 443 64.01 -61.92 11.27
N THR A 444 64.74 -60.80 11.12
CA THR A 444 66.20 -60.83 11.02
C THR A 444 66.84 -61.25 12.34
N ILE A 445 66.25 -60.90 13.48
CA ILE A 445 66.70 -61.36 14.79
C ILE A 445 66.43 -62.88 14.97
N LEU A 446 65.25 -63.35 14.54
CA LEU A 446 64.90 -64.80 14.61
C LEU A 446 65.77 -65.59 13.69
N SER A 447 66.25 -65.13 12.54
CA SER A 447 67.16 -65.77 11.64
C SER A 447 68.60 -65.92 12.21
N LEU A 448 68.96 -65.07 13.17
CA LEU A 448 70.26 -65.12 13.84
C LEU A 448 70.30 -66.11 14.96
N PHE A 449 69.15 -66.63 15.45
CA PHE A 449 69.03 -67.64 16.50
C PHE A 449 68.60 -68.99 15.96
N ARG A 450 68.58 -69.17 14.64
CA ARG A 450 68.50 -70.46 13.96
C ARG A 450 69.91 -70.87 13.48
#